data_7880443e9c95e22a206b880ac8204e46
#
_entry.id   7880443e9c95e22a206b880ac8204e46
#
_cell.length_a   1.000
_cell.length_b   1.000
_cell.length_c   1.000
_cell.angle_alpha   90.00
_cell.angle_beta   90.00
_cell.angle_gamma   90.00
#
_symmetry.space_group_name_H-M   'P 1'
#
loop_
_entity.id
_entity.type
_entity.pdbx_description
1 polymer ?
#
loop_
_entity_poly.entity_id
_entity_poly.type
_entity_poly.pdbx_seq_one_letter_code
_entity_poly.pdbx_strand_id
1 'polypeptide(L)'
;MCGIFGIFGHPKASELTFFGLHALQHRGQESAGISVSDGETIRTKRGQGLVSEVFSSDEYLDFQGNQAIGHVRYTTAGDSGLLNAQPLVFRYTGGQVAVAHNGNLVNAKRLKDQLERQGSIFQTNSDTEVVSHLIARSGPPIDQAFQDSLRVIEGAYALLLMTEKQMIAAQDPRGFRPLSLGQFENAWVVSSESCAFDTIGAEYVREIKPGELLVFDEQGLSMRSFTGVQPRRICSFEYIYFARPDSEVDGISVHNVRKELGRELCREAPAEADLVIGVPDSGLAAAVGYAEQSGLPYELGMMKNRYVGRTFIQPNQELRRRGVKMKLSVVRKAVEGKRVVLVDDSIVRGITSGRIVSMLKENGASEVHMRVTSPPITHPCLYGIDTARRMELIAAEQSVEEIRDGIGADSLHFITEKGMIKATARQDISSDQGHCLSCFNGNYPTPTT
;
A
#
# COMPACT_ATOMS: atom_id res chain seq x y z
N MET A 1 -2.83 0.32 3.90
CA MET A 1 -1.57 1.01 3.53
C MET A 1 -1.90 2.39 3.01
N CYS A 2 -1.01 3.36 3.26
CA CYS A 2 -1.22 4.74 2.83
C CYS A 2 -0.56 5.03 1.49
N GLY A 3 -0.88 6.19 0.89
CA GLY A 3 -0.17 6.77 -0.24
C GLY A 3 0.30 8.17 0.09
N ILE A 4 1.53 8.50 -0.27
CA ILE A 4 2.11 9.83 -0.12
C ILE A 4 2.56 10.37 -1.46
N PHE A 5 2.42 11.68 -1.62
CA PHE A 5 2.85 12.42 -2.80
C PHE A 5 3.44 13.75 -2.37
N GLY A 6 4.51 14.18 -3.02
CA GLY A 6 5.15 15.49 -2.75
C GLY A 6 5.70 16.11 -4.03
N ILE A 7 5.67 17.43 -4.11
CA ILE A 7 6.24 18.21 -5.22
C ILE A 7 6.94 19.44 -4.68
N PHE A 8 8.10 19.76 -5.25
CA PHE A 8 8.91 20.93 -4.91
C PHE A 8 9.33 21.70 -6.15
N GLY A 9 9.11 23.02 -6.14
CA GLY A 9 9.56 23.92 -7.20
C GLY A 9 8.54 24.22 -8.30
N HIS A 10 7.21 24.03 -8.05
CA HIS A 10 6.19 24.29 -9.06
C HIS A 10 5.03 25.15 -8.53
N PRO A 11 4.61 26.22 -9.25
CA PRO A 11 3.55 27.13 -8.77
C PRO A 11 2.16 26.46 -8.66
N LYS A 12 1.92 25.35 -9.34
CA LYS A 12 0.72 24.53 -9.24
C LYS A 12 0.91 23.31 -8.31
N ALA A 13 1.73 23.44 -7.26
CA ALA A 13 2.04 22.33 -6.38
C ALA A 13 0.78 21.69 -5.75
N SER A 14 -0.20 22.48 -5.36
CA SER A 14 -1.46 22.01 -4.80
C SER A 14 -2.26 21.17 -5.80
N GLU A 15 -2.46 21.69 -7.01
CA GLU A 15 -3.18 21.02 -8.10
C GLU A 15 -2.54 19.67 -8.48
N LEU A 16 -1.22 19.67 -8.68
CA LEU A 16 -0.47 18.46 -9.03
C LEU A 16 -0.50 17.43 -7.90
N THR A 17 -0.47 17.89 -6.64
CA THR A 17 -0.61 17.00 -5.47
C THR A 17 -2.01 16.39 -5.41
N PHE A 18 -3.06 17.15 -5.71
CA PHE A 18 -4.43 16.62 -5.79
C PHE A 18 -4.53 15.49 -6.82
N PHE A 19 -4.02 15.67 -8.04
CA PHE A 19 -4.04 14.62 -9.06
C PHE A 19 -3.15 13.43 -8.70
N GLY A 20 -1.97 13.67 -8.13
CA GLY A 20 -1.09 12.62 -7.62
C GLY A 20 -1.76 11.76 -6.53
N LEU A 21 -2.46 12.38 -5.59
CA LEU A 21 -3.23 11.67 -4.57
C LEU A 21 -4.43 10.93 -5.15
N HIS A 22 -5.09 11.49 -6.16
CA HIS A 22 -6.19 10.82 -6.85
C HIS A 22 -5.71 9.54 -7.54
N ALA A 23 -4.51 9.55 -8.15
CA ALA A 23 -3.88 8.35 -8.70
C ALA A 23 -3.57 7.31 -7.62
N LEU A 24 -3.25 7.74 -6.40
CA LEU A 24 -2.94 6.88 -5.24
C LEU A 24 -4.17 6.50 -4.40
N GLN A 25 -5.40 6.86 -4.81
CA GLN A 25 -6.62 6.65 -4.03
C GLN A 25 -6.86 5.19 -3.64
N HIS A 26 -6.39 4.24 -4.44
CA HIS A 26 -6.50 2.81 -4.15
C HIS A 26 -5.73 2.41 -2.87
N ARG A 27 -4.70 3.16 -2.48
CA ARG A 27 -3.89 2.93 -1.27
C ARG A 27 -4.61 3.36 0.01
N GLY A 28 -5.50 4.36 -0.05
CA GLY A 28 -6.24 4.83 1.12
C GLY A 28 -7.55 5.53 0.74
N GLN A 29 -8.63 5.26 1.47
CA GLN A 29 -9.97 5.78 1.19
C GLN A 29 -10.68 6.33 2.45
N GLU A 30 -9.97 6.42 3.58
CA GLU A 30 -10.56 6.84 4.85
C GLU A 30 -10.42 8.35 5.09
N SER A 31 -9.29 8.89 4.73
CA SER A 31 -9.07 10.33 4.78
C SER A 31 -8.02 10.74 3.75
N ALA A 32 -8.07 12.00 3.36
CA ALA A 32 -7.10 12.63 2.49
C ALA A 32 -6.69 14.00 3.06
N GLY A 33 -5.49 14.45 2.69
CA GLY A 33 -5.02 15.78 3.06
C GLY A 33 -3.87 16.28 2.20
N ILE A 34 -3.79 17.59 2.07
CA ILE A 34 -2.73 18.31 1.36
C ILE A 34 -2.25 19.44 2.25
N SER A 35 -0.93 19.56 2.36
CA SER A 35 -0.24 20.73 2.94
C SER A 35 0.54 21.43 1.84
N VAL A 36 0.42 22.76 1.74
CA VAL A 36 1.07 23.59 0.72
C VAL A 36 1.85 24.70 1.43
N SER A 37 3.05 25.02 0.94
CA SER A 37 3.83 26.14 1.41
C SER A 37 4.04 27.18 0.31
N ASP A 38 3.86 28.46 0.68
CA ASP A 38 4.15 29.64 -0.14
C ASP A 38 5.56 30.20 0.10
N GLY A 39 6.38 29.52 0.94
CA GLY A 39 7.72 29.94 1.36
C GLY A 39 7.74 30.68 2.72
N GLU A 40 6.57 31.08 3.24
CA GLU A 40 6.43 31.78 4.53
C GLU A 40 5.54 31.00 5.51
N THR A 41 4.47 30.35 4.99
CA THR A 41 3.49 29.64 5.81
C THR A 41 3.09 28.33 5.17
N ILE A 42 2.73 27.35 6.02
CA ILE A 42 2.12 26.09 5.59
C ILE A 42 0.61 26.15 5.81
N ARG A 43 -0.15 26.00 4.74
CA ARG A 43 -1.61 25.86 4.78
C ARG A 43 -1.97 24.39 4.57
N THR A 44 -2.94 23.88 5.32
CA THR A 44 -3.31 22.47 5.28
C THR A 44 -4.82 22.29 5.27
N LYS A 45 -5.31 21.44 4.37
CA LYS A 45 -6.67 20.91 4.41
C LYS A 45 -6.60 19.39 4.53
N ARG A 46 -7.40 18.84 5.44
CA ARG A 46 -7.57 17.42 5.68
C ARG A 46 -9.04 17.11 5.90
N GLY A 47 -9.48 15.94 5.46
CA GLY A 47 -10.85 15.49 5.66
C GLY A 47 -10.97 13.98 5.65
N GLN A 48 -12.09 13.48 6.15
CA GLN A 48 -12.48 12.08 5.99
C GLN A 48 -13.15 11.88 4.63
N GLY A 49 -12.87 10.74 3.99
CA GLY A 49 -13.40 10.39 2.68
C GLY A 49 -12.33 10.36 1.59
N LEU A 50 -12.81 10.29 0.35
CA LEU A 50 -11.96 10.25 -0.84
C LEU A 50 -11.35 11.63 -1.13
N VAL A 51 -10.28 11.67 -1.91
CA VAL A 51 -9.63 12.92 -2.35
C VAL A 51 -10.66 13.89 -2.97
N SER A 52 -11.52 13.37 -3.86
CA SER A 52 -12.58 14.17 -4.52
C SER A 52 -13.70 14.63 -3.58
N GLU A 53 -13.88 13.98 -2.44
CA GLU A 53 -14.88 14.38 -1.43
C GLU A 53 -14.30 15.44 -0.48
N VAL A 54 -13.03 15.30 -0.10
CA VAL A 54 -12.32 16.23 0.78
C VAL A 54 -12.03 17.56 0.08
N PHE A 55 -11.69 17.51 -1.21
CA PHE A 55 -11.34 18.66 -2.06
C PHE A 55 -12.43 18.88 -3.12
N SER A 56 -13.68 19.01 -2.68
CA SER A 56 -14.79 19.36 -3.56
C SER A 56 -14.65 20.80 -4.07
N SER A 57 -15.15 21.07 -5.28
CA SER A 57 -15.29 22.44 -5.83
C SER A 57 -13.99 23.22 -6.01
N ASP A 58 -12.94 22.58 -6.55
CA ASP A 58 -11.68 23.24 -6.89
C ASP A 58 -10.94 23.95 -5.74
N GLU A 59 -11.28 23.63 -4.49
CA GLU A 59 -10.67 24.21 -3.28
C GLU A 59 -9.16 23.98 -3.20
N TYR A 60 -8.63 22.97 -3.91
CA TYR A 60 -7.19 22.75 -4.02
C TYR A 60 -6.49 23.86 -4.82
N LEU A 61 -7.22 24.63 -5.64
CA LEU A 61 -6.69 25.78 -6.37
C LEU A 61 -6.52 27.02 -5.48
N ASP A 62 -7.19 27.06 -4.33
CA ASP A 62 -7.10 28.20 -3.38
C ASP A 62 -5.76 28.18 -2.61
N PHE A 63 -5.04 27.06 -2.62
CA PHE A 63 -3.75 26.93 -1.94
C PHE A 63 -2.60 27.33 -2.88
N GLN A 64 -2.19 28.59 -2.82
CA GLN A 64 -1.03 29.08 -3.55
C GLN A 64 0.27 28.63 -2.87
N GLY A 65 1.26 28.21 -3.64
CA GLY A 65 2.57 27.81 -3.14
C GLY A 65 3.37 27.02 -4.17
N ASN A 66 4.66 26.89 -3.95
CA ASN A 66 5.59 26.23 -4.86
C ASN A 66 6.02 24.84 -4.41
N GLN A 67 5.55 24.39 -3.25
CA GLN A 67 5.78 23.04 -2.75
C GLN A 67 4.54 22.53 -2.01
N ALA A 68 4.31 21.24 -2.11
CA ALA A 68 3.20 20.58 -1.43
C ALA A 68 3.52 19.13 -1.08
N ILE A 69 2.95 18.65 0.01
CA ILE A 69 2.88 17.21 0.33
C ILE A 69 1.44 16.79 0.57
N GLY A 70 1.13 15.57 0.17
CA GLY A 70 -0.20 15.01 0.31
C GLY A 70 -0.19 13.58 0.82
N HIS A 71 -1.33 13.15 1.35
CA HIS A 71 -1.52 11.84 1.94
C HIS A 71 -2.93 11.32 1.68
N VAL A 72 -3.05 10.03 1.34
CA VAL A 72 -4.28 9.25 1.40
C VAL A 72 -4.13 8.14 2.42
N ARG A 73 -5.07 8.07 3.37
CA ARG A 73 -4.97 7.22 4.55
C ARG A 73 -5.77 5.93 4.42
N TYR A 74 -5.13 4.85 4.82
CA TYR A 74 -5.75 3.59 5.22
C TYR A 74 -5.31 3.31 6.66
N THR A 75 -6.23 3.09 7.60
CA THR A 75 -5.89 2.90 9.02
C THR A 75 -4.99 1.69 9.20
N THR A 76 -3.82 1.93 9.77
CA THR A 76 -2.84 0.90 10.15
C THR A 76 -2.51 0.97 11.63
N ALA A 77 -2.45 2.19 12.18
CA ALA A 77 -2.25 2.47 13.59
C ALA A 77 -3.12 3.68 13.99
N GLY A 78 -3.68 3.64 15.18
CA GLY A 78 -4.58 4.66 15.71
C GLY A 78 -6.02 4.56 15.18
N ASP A 79 -6.89 5.42 15.68
CA ASP A 79 -8.29 5.47 15.27
C ASP A 79 -8.46 6.11 13.89
N SER A 80 -9.56 5.80 13.20
CA SER A 80 -9.93 6.39 11.89
C SER A 80 -10.40 7.85 11.96
N GLY A 81 -10.19 8.54 13.10
CA GLY A 81 -10.62 9.92 13.32
C GLY A 81 -9.81 10.95 12.52
N LEU A 82 -10.41 12.13 12.32
CA LEU A 82 -9.80 13.27 11.62
C LEU A 82 -8.47 13.72 12.26
N LEU A 83 -8.29 13.52 13.56
CA LEU A 83 -7.03 13.86 14.27
C LEU A 83 -5.81 13.13 13.69
N ASN A 84 -6.02 11.91 13.19
CA ASN A 84 -4.97 11.09 12.60
C ASN A 84 -4.85 11.26 11.06
N ALA A 85 -5.70 12.10 10.44
CA ALA A 85 -5.57 12.42 9.02
C ALA A 85 -4.28 13.20 8.77
N GLN A 86 -3.55 12.82 7.74
CA GLN A 86 -2.25 13.42 7.39
C GLN A 86 -2.38 14.28 6.13
N PRO A 87 -1.42 15.22 5.89
CA PRO A 87 -0.19 15.50 6.67
C PRO A 87 -0.50 16.02 8.08
N LEU A 88 0.30 15.60 9.07
CA LEU A 88 0.26 16.18 10.42
C LEU A 88 1.10 17.46 10.43
N VAL A 89 0.55 18.55 10.96
CA VAL A 89 1.25 19.85 11.00
C VAL A 89 1.50 20.25 12.44
N PHE A 90 2.73 20.61 12.72
CA PHE A 90 3.19 21.03 14.04
C PHE A 90 3.94 22.37 13.94
N ARG A 91 3.92 23.13 15.03
CA ARG A 91 4.72 24.33 15.22
C ARG A 91 5.72 24.10 16.34
N TYR A 92 6.95 24.50 16.10
CA TYR A 92 8.01 24.44 17.09
C TYR A 92 8.94 25.65 16.94
N THR A 93 9.99 25.75 17.73
CA THR A 93 10.91 26.91 17.72
C THR A 93 11.56 27.19 16.35
N GLY A 94 11.72 26.14 15.50
CA GLY A 94 12.29 26.27 14.16
C GLY A 94 11.29 26.60 13.05
N GLY A 95 9.99 26.84 13.33
CA GLY A 95 8.97 27.14 12.35
C GLY A 95 7.83 26.12 12.30
N GLN A 96 7.23 25.93 11.14
CA GLN A 96 6.20 24.93 10.89
C GLN A 96 6.79 23.69 10.20
N VAL A 97 6.23 22.54 10.49
CA VAL A 97 6.57 21.30 9.82
C VAL A 97 5.31 20.49 9.52
N ALA A 98 5.19 19.99 8.30
CA ALA A 98 4.16 19.05 7.87
C ALA A 98 4.80 17.69 7.61
N VAL A 99 4.17 16.60 8.06
CA VAL A 99 4.70 15.24 7.91
C VAL A 99 3.63 14.32 7.32
N ALA A 100 3.99 13.57 6.28
CA ALA A 100 3.20 12.51 5.69
C ALA A 100 3.98 11.17 5.76
N HIS A 101 3.30 10.10 6.17
CA HIS A 101 3.92 8.80 6.45
C HIS A 101 3.12 7.66 5.81
N ASN A 102 3.80 6.82 5.05
CA ASN A 102 3.31 5.52 4.62
C ASN A 102 4.14 4.41 5.28
N GLY A 103 3.55 3.72 6.24
CA GLY A 103 4.22 2.64 6.97
C GLY A 103 3.65 2.39 8.37
N ASN A 104 4.50 1.86 9.24
CA ASN A 104 4.22 1.68 10.68
C ASN A 104 5.53 1.56 11.45
N LEU A 105 5.68 2.36 12.51
CA LEU A 105 6.83 2.36 13.40
C LEU A 105 6.62 1.33 14.51
N VAL A 106 7.39 0.25 14.50
CA VAL A 106 7.25 -0.85 15.47
C VAL A 106 7.64 -0.44 16.89
N ASN A 107 8.51 0.55 17.05
CA ASN A 107 8.94 1.08 18.34
C ASN A 107 8.22 2.36 18.77
N ALA A 108 7.16 2.79 18.04
CA ALA A 108 6.45 4.03 18.31
C ALA A 108 5.94 4.13 19.75
N LYS A 109 5.36 3.04 20.30
CA LYS A 109 4.85 3.02 21.67
C LYS A 109 5.96 3.27 22.71
N ARG A 110 7.09 2.58 22.57
CA ARG A 110 8.25 2.75 23.46
C ARG A 110 8.78 4.19 23.42
N LEU A 111 8.91 4.75 22.22
CA LEU A 111 9.36 6.13 22.04
C LEU A 111 8.35 7.13 22.59
N LYS A 112 7.06 6.92 22.38
CA LYS A 112 5.99 7.76 22.92
C LYS A 112 6.04 7.78 24.44
N ASP A 113 6.07 6.62 25.10
CA ASP A 113 6.16 6.50 26.56
C ASP A 113 7.40 7.23 27.12
N GLN A 114 8.53 7.16 26.41
CA GLN A 114 9.76 7.87 26.80
C GLN A 114 9.60 9.39 26.66
N LEU A 115 9.04 9.86 25.56
CA LEU A 115 8.83 11.28 25.26
C LEU A 115 7.82 11.90 26.24
N GLU A 116 6.74 11.19 26.57
CA GLU A 116 5.74 11.64 27.55
C GLU A 116 6.34 11.80 28.97
N ARG A 117 7.19 10.86 29.41
CA ARG A 117 7.94 10.99 30.66
C ARG A 117 8.84 12.22 30.69
N GLN A 118 9.27 12.70 29.55
CA GLN A 118 10.09 13.90 29.36
C GLN A 118 9.25 15.17 29.10
N GLY A 119 7.91 15.09 29.26
CA GLY A 119 7.01 16.22 29.16
C GLY A 119 6.43 16.49 27.77
N SER A 120 6.58 15.58 26.79
CA SER A 120 5.89 15.71 25.50
C SER A 120 4.39 15.47 25.68
N ILE A 121 3.57 16.27 24.97
CA ILE A 121 2.11 16.13 24.94
C ILE A 121 1.72 15.71 23.53
N PHE A 122 1.19 14.50 23.40
CA PHE A 122 0.72 13.96 22.12
C PHE A 122 -0.74 14.37 21.86
N GLN A 123 -1.04 14.75 20.64
CA GLN A 123 -2.37 15.18 20.22
C GLN A 123 -3.11 14.08 19.43
N THR A 124 -2.35 13.10 18.90
CA THR A 124 -2.89 12.03 18.07
C THR A 124 -2.51 10.65 18.59
N ASN A 125 -3.15 9.62 18.04
CA ASN A 125 -2.76 8.24 18.27
C ASN A 125 -1.88 7.69 17.13
N SER A 126 -1.45 8.56 16.20
CA SER A 126 -0.59 8.18 15.09
C SER A 126 0.85 7.98 15.56
N ASP A 127 1.48 6.92 15.10
CA ASP A 127 2.92 6.67 15.27
C ASP A 127 3.78 7.79 14.65
N THR A 128 3.28 8.43 13.62
CA THR A 128 3.93 9.53 12.89
C THR A 128 4.24 10.73 13.79
N GLU A 129 3.43 11.01 14.80
CA GLU A 129 3.64 12.15 15.71
C GLU A 129 4.93 12.03 16.50
N VAL A 130 5.41 10.80 16.77
CA VAL A 130 6.70 10.56 17.43
C VAL A 130 7.85 11.23 16.67
N VAL A 131 7.82 11.20 15.33
CA VAL A 131 8.84 11.83 14.48
C VAL A 131 8.91 13.34 14.73
N SER A 132 7.77 14.00 14.84
CA SER A 132 7.70 15.45 15.08
C SER A 132 8.25 15.84 16.44
N HIS A 133 8.01 15.04 17.48
CA HIS A 133 8.57 15.27 18.82
C HIS A 133 10.09 15.05 18.86
N LEU A 134 10.61 14.06 18.13
CA LEU A 134 12.05 13.83 18.01
C LEU A 134 12.75 15.02 17.32
N ILE A 135 12.17 15.50 16.21
CA ILE A 135 12.66 16.67 15.48
C ILE A 135 12.68 17.91 16.36
N ALA A 136 11.58 18.20 17.08
CA ALA A 136 11.47 19.39 17.93
C ALA A 136 12.51 19.41 19.07
N ARG A 137 12.99 18.25 19.49
CA ARG A 137 14.03 18.12 20.54
C ARG A 137 15.45 18.28 20.02
N SER A 138 15.70 17.87 18.79
CA SER A 138 17.02 18.00 18.15
C SER A 138 17.33 19.46 17.76
N GLY A 139 16.28 20.24 17.46
CA GLY A 139 16.43 21.65 17.03
C GLY A 139 16.98 21.78 15.60
N PRO A 140 17.27 23.02 15.16
CA PRO A 140 17.79 23.29 13.81
C PRO A 140 19.27 22.85 13.64
N PRO A 141 19.71 22.54 12.40
CA PRO A 141 18.93 22.57 11.16
C PRO A 141 17.99 21.37 11.02
N ILE A 142 16.86 21.58 10.33
CA ILE A 142 15.77 20.62 10.25
C ILE A 142 16.15 19.29 9.58
N ASP A 143 16.96 19.34 8.54
CA ASP A 143 17.44 18.17 7.80
C ASP A 143 18.33 17.27 8.69
N GLN A 144 19.15 17.86 9.56
CA GLN A 144 19.93 17.11 10.54
C GLN A 144 19.03 16.54 11.64
N ALA A 145 18.10 17.35 12.17
CA ALA A 145 17.15 16.90 13.19
C ALA A 145 16.27 15.74 12.69
N PHE A 146 15.84 15.80 11.42
CA PHE A 146 15.10 14.72 10.79
C PHE A 146 15.98 13.49 10.61
N GLN A 147 17.19 13.65 10.09
CA GLN A 147 18.15 12.54 9.96
C GLN A 147 18.42 11.84 11.30
N ASP A 148 18.55 12.59 12.38
CA ASP A 148 18.78 12.02 13.72
C ASP A 148 17.53 11.26 14.21
N SER A 149 16.33 11.77 13.93
CA SER A 149 15.09 11.06 14.24
C SER A 149 14.95 9.73 13.49
N LEU A 150 15.38 9.70 12.21
CA LEU A 150 15.36 8.48 11.37
C LEU A 150 16.27 7.36 11.90
N ARG A 151 17.32 7.71 12.66
CA ARG A 151 18.22 6.73 13.29
C ARG A 151 17.63 6.09 14.54
N VAL A 152 16.59 6.68 15.11
CA VAL A 152 15.96 6.26 16.36
C VAL A 152 14.68 5.46 16.11
N ILE A 153 13.95 5.80 15.06
CA ILE A 153 12.71 5.11 14.71
C ILE A 153 13.01 3.77 14.03
N GLU A 154 12.19 2.77 14.32
CA GLU A 154 12.29 1.42 13.76
C GLU A 154 10.97 1.00 13.13
N GLY A 155 11.04 0.27 12.02
CA GLY A 155 9.86 -0.23 11.32
C GLY A 155 9.91 0.04 9.82
N ALA A 156 8.73 0.07 9.21
CA ALA A 156 8.56 0.41 7.81
C ALA A 156 8.13 1.86 7.67
N TYR A 157 8.84 2.64 6.88
CA TYR A 157 8.44 4.01 6.61
C TYR A 157 8.93 4.54 5.25
N ALA A 158 8.02 5.18 4.56
CA ALA A 158 8.28 6.18 3.55
C ALA A 158 7.72 7.49 4.10
N LEU A 159 8.57 8.49 4.28
CA LEU A 159 8.26 9.75 4.95
C LEU A 159 8.47 10.93 4.01
N LEU A 160 7.51 11.87 4.00
CA LEU A 160 7.69 13.22 3.47
C LEU A 160 7.57 14.21 4.63
N LEU A 161 8.54 15.10 4.71
CA LEU A 161 8.55 16.23 5.63
C LEU A 161 8.64 17.51 4.81
N MET A 162 7.86 18.51 5.15
CA MET A 162 7.88 19.82 4.51
C MET A 162 7.94 20.91 5.57
N THR A 163 8.86 21.85 5.39
CA THR A 163 8.90 23.13 6.10
C THR A 163 8.39 24.22 5.18
N GLU A 164 8.48 25.48 5.60
CA GLU A 164 8.14 26.61 4.72
C GLU A 164 9.02 26.66 3.46
N LYS A 165 10.28 26.18 3.51
CA LYS A 165 11.28 26.36 2.43
C LYS A 165 11.91 25.09 1.91
N GLN A 166 11.66 23.95 2.53
CA GLN A 166 12.29 22.68 2.17
C GLN A 166 11.26 21.56 2.15
N MET A 167 11.45 20.63 1.23
CA MET A 167 10.82 19.31 1.27
C MET A 167 11.89 18.24 1.47
N ILE A 168 11.62 17.27 2.32
CA ILE A 168 12.55 16.17 2.60
C ILE A 168 11.82 14.86 2.44
N ALA A 169 12.43 13.91 1.72
CA ALA A 169 11.92 12.57 1.56
C ALA A 169 12.89 11.54 2.15
N ALA A 170 12.37 10.52 2.82
CA ALA A 170 13.20 9.45 3.38
C ALA A 170 12.50 8.10 3.27
N GLN A 171 13.30 7.06 3.01
CA GLN A 171 12.86 5.67 3.02
C GLN A 171 13.57 4.90 4.12
N ASP A 172 12.87 3.97 4.79
CA ASP A 172 13.46 3.13 5.83
C ASP A 172 14.69 2.36 5.36
N PRO A 173 15.59 1.94 6.29
CA PRO A 173 16.85 1.28 5.93
C PRO A 173 16.71 -0.03 5.17
N ARG A 174 15.53 -0.64 5.15
CA ARG A 174 15.23 -1.90 4.46
C ARG A 174 14.37 -1.72 3.23
N GLY A 175 13.79 -0.52 3.03
CA GLY A 175 12.93 -0.20 1.89
C GLY A 175 11.65 -1.02 1.86
N PHE A 176 10.96 -1.16 3.01
CA PHE A 176 9.70 -1.90 3.08
C PHE A 176 8.61 -1.31 2.20
N ARG A 177 8.55 0.02 2.12
CA ARG A 177 7.55 0.75 1.34
C ARG A 177 8.17 1.40 0.12
N PRO A 178 7.55 1.27 -1.05
CA PRO A 178 8.07 1.93 -2.24
C PRO A 178 8.01 3.44 -2.10
N LEU A 179 9.01 4.12 -2.65
CA LEU A 179 9.07 5.56 -2.74
C LEU A 179 9.92 5.93 -3.96
N SER A 180 9.29 6.60 -4.93
CA SER A 180 9.89 6.91 -6.21
C SER A 180 10.15 8.41 -6.36
N LEU A 181 11.23 8.76 -7.03
CA LEU A 181 11.60 10.12 -7.45
C LEU A 181 11.25 10.30 -8.92
N GLY A 182 10.57 11.39 -9.24
CA GLY A 182 10.26 11.82 -10.59
C GLY A 182 10.58 13.30 -10.80
N GLN A 183 10.43 13.75 -12.04
CA GLN A 183 10.62 15.14 -12.44
C GLN A 183 9.45 15.61 -13.30
N PHE A 184 8.88 16.74 -12.98
CA PHE A 184 7.85 17.42 -13.76
C PHE A 184 8.34 18.82 -14.12
N GLU A 185 8.62 19.07 -15.41
CA GLU A 185 9.28 20.29 -15.86
C GLU A 185 10.58 20.53 -15.08
N ASN A 186 10.65 21.62 -14.31
CA ASN A 186 11.81 21.95 -13.46
C ASN A 186 11.60 21.54 -11.99
N ALA A 187 10.47 20.92 -11.65
CA ALA A 187 10.12 20.54 -10.29
C ALA A 187 10.47 19.07 -9.99
N TRP A 188 10.81 18.80 -8.75
CA TRP A 188 10.98 17.44 -8.24
C TRP A 188 9.69 16.89 -7.68
N VAL A 189 9.42 15.65 -7.97
CA VAL A 189 8.22 14.92 -7.50
C VAL A 189 8.62 13.66 -6.78
N VAL A 190 7.93 13.36 -5.67
CA VAL A 190 8.11 12.13 -4.90
C VAL A 190 6.76 11.46 -4.73
N SER A 191 6.68 10.15 -4.95
CA SER A 191 5.43 9.40 -4.85
C SER A 191 5.64 7.99 -4.31
N SER A 192 4.62 7.47 -3.63
CA SER A 192 4.56 6.05 -3.24
C SER A 192 4.56 5.09 -4.41
N GLU A 193 4.01 5.50 -5.57
CA GLU A 193 3.95 4.69 -6.80
C GLU A 193 4.20 5.53 -8.04
N SER A 194 4.80 4.92 -9.06
CA SER A 194 5.09 5.58 -10.35
C SER A 194 3.84 5.96 -11.14
N CYS A 195 2.71 5.27 -10.96
CA CYS A 195 1.45 5.60 -11.64
C CYS A 195 0.95 7.04 -11.36
N ALA A 196 1.39 7.65 -10.26
CA ALA A 196 1.08 9.04 -9.97
C ALA A 196 1.84 10.00 -10.89
N PHE A 197 3.03 9.62 -11.35
CA PHE A 197 3.81 10.40 -12.31
C PHE A 197 3.12 10.43 -13.67
N ASP A 198 2.66 9.28 -14.17
CA ASP A 198 1.91 9.19 -15.43
C ASP A 198 0.66 10.07 -15.39
N THR A 199 -0.03 10.10 -14.25
CA THR A 199 -1.26 10.90 -14.10
C THR A 199 -1.02 12.40 -14.23
N ILE A 200 0.13 12.89 -13.77
CA ILE A 200 0.48 14.32 -13.83
C ILE A 200 1.39 14.68 -15.01
N GLY A 201 1.86 13.68 -15.77
CA GLY A 201 2.81 13.86 -16.87
C GLY A 201 4.25 14.07 -16.41
N ALA A 202 4.63 13.57 -15.22
CA ALA A 202 6.01 13.62 -14.74
C ALA A 202 6.83 12.42 -15.26
N GLU A 203 8.12 12.63 -15.45
CA GLU A 203 9.06 11.58 -15.82
C GLU A 203 9.53 10.82 -14.57
N TYR A 204 9.52 9.48 -14.63
CA TYR A 204 10.12 8.63 -13.60
C TYR A 204 11.65 8.72 -13.68
N VAL A 205 12.30 9.05 -12.58
CA VAL A 205 13.76 9.14 -12.50
C VAL A 205 14.35 7.85 -11.92
N ARG A 206 13.92 7.46 -10.72
CA ARG A 206 14.36 6.25 -10.02
C ARG A 206 13.57 6.01 -8.73
N GLU A 207 13.73 4.82 -8.17
CA GLU A 207 13.38 4.56 -6.77
C GLU A 207 14.34 5.30 -5.81
N ILE A 208 13.79 5.75 -4.67
CA ILE A 208 14.59 6.22 -3.53
C ILE A 208 15.18 4.98 -2.85
N LYS A 209 16.48 5.00 -2.55
CA LYS A 209 17.17 3.84 -2.01
C LYS A 209 16.87 3.66 -0.51
N PRO A 210 16.87 2.40 -0.01
CA PRO A 210 16.76 2.14 1.42
C PRO A 210 17.80 2.91 2.23
N GLY A 211 17.35 3.64 3.27
CA GLY A 211 18.22 4.45 4.10
C GLY A 211 18.70 5.76 3.45
N GLU A 212 18.11 6.15 2.32
CA GLU A 212 18.39 7.40 1.65
C GLU A 212 17.47 8.52 2.15
N LEU A 213 18.04 9.73 2.23
CA LEU A 213 17.38 10.99 2.54
C LEU A 213 17.64 11.97 1.41
N LEU A 214 16.58 12.52 0.84
CA LEU A 214 16.59 13.54 -0.20
C LEU A 214 16.12 14.85 0.41
N VAL A 215 16.86 15.92 0.17
CA VAL A 215 16.49 17.28 0.58
C VAL A 215 16.36 18.15 -0.66
N PHE A 216 15.19 18.76 -0.79
CA PHE A 216 14.83 19.69 -1.86
C PHE A 216 14.75 21.10 -1.25
N ASP A 217 15.52 22.02 -1.74
CA ASP A 217 15.54 23.42 -1.31
C ASP A 217 15.91 24.35 -2.47
N GLU A 218 16.10 25.63 -2.19
CA GLU A 218 16.48 26.65 -3.20
C GLU A 218 17.83 26.36 -3.88
N GLN A 219 18.69 25.54 -3.25
CA GLN A 219 19.99 25.14 -3.82
C GLN A 219 19.85 23.91 -4.74
N GLY A 220 18.68 23.29 -4.76
CA GLY A 220 18.37 22.11 -5.58
C GLY A 220 18.17 20.85 -4.76
N LEU A 221 18.44 19.70 -5.37
CA LEU A 221 18.33 18.38 -4.75
C LEU A 221 19.68 17.94 -4.18
N SER A 222 19.73 17.69 -2.89
CA SER A 222 20.83 17.00 -2.23
C SER A 222 20.41 15.63 -1.72
N MET A 223 21.35 14.67 -1.75
CA MET A 223 21.09 13.27 -1.39
C MET A 223 22.15 12.79 -0.41
N ARG A 224 21.71 12.10 0.65
CA ARG A 224 22.63 11.52 1.63
C ARG A 224 22.04 10.21 2.20
N SER A 225 22.91 9.33 2.67
CA SER A 225 22.48 8.17 3.45
C SER A 225 22.52 8.50 4.93
N PHE A 226 21.47 8.12 5.67
CA PHE A 226 21.42 8.33 7.13
C PHE A 226 21.78 7.06 7.93
N THR A 227 22.01 5.94 7.25
CA THR A 227 22.36 4.65 7.87
C THR A 227 23.31 3.86 6.99
N GLY A 228 23.96 2.84 7.55
CA GLY A 228 24.68 1.84 6.77
C GLY A 228 23.74 0.98 5.92
N VAL A 229 24.32 0.31 4.91
CA VAL A 229 23.56 -0.57 4.01
C VAL A 229 22.93 -1.71 4.81
N GLN A 230 21.63 -1.86 4.69
CA GLN A 230 20.84 -2.96 5.25
C GLN A 230 20.31 -3.85 4.11
N PRO A 231 20.09 -5.16 4.36
CA PRO A 231 19.44 -6.01 3.38
C PRO A 231 18.05 -5.47 3.03
N ARG A 232 17.77 -5.31 1.73
CA ARG A 232 16.45 -4.85 1.26
C ARG A 232 15.37 -5.84 1.66
N ARG A 233 14.18 -5.33 2.00
CA ARG A 233 13.01 -6.11 2.43
C ARG A 233 11.71 -5.47 1.92
N ILE A 234 11.57 -5.33 0.60
CA ILE A 234 10.34 -4.77 0.05
C ILE A 234 9.12 -5.64 0.37
N CYS A 235 8.02 -5.03 0.68
CA CYS A 235 6.78 -5.74 0.99
C CYS A 235 6.28 -6.53 -0.24
N SER A 236 6.17 -7.85 -0.12
CA SER A 236 5.68 -8.72 -1.21
C SER A 236 4.26 -8.38 -1.65
N PHE A 237 3.42 -7.88 -0.73
CA PHE A 237 2.07 -7.45 -1.04
C PHE A 237 1.99 -6.21 -1.95
N GLU A 238 3.06 -5.46 -2.13
CA GLU A 238 3.08 -4.41 -3.15
C GLU A 238 2.88 -5.03 -4.54
N TYR A 239 3.56 -6.13 -4.84
CA TYR A 239 3.39 -6.86 -6.11
C TYR A 239 2.08 -7.64 -6.16
N ILE A 240 1.69 -8.30 -5.08
CA ILE A 240 0.52 -9.19 -5.06
C ILE A 240 -0.78 -8.39 -5.19
N TYR A 241 -0.91 -7.27 -4.44
CA TYR A 241 -2.19 -6.60 -4.29
C TYR A 241 -2.13 -5.07 -4.32
N PHE A 242 -1.22 -4.43 -3.52
CA PHE A 242 -1.38 -3.00 -3.22
C PHE A 242 -1.07 -2.07 -4.38
N ALA A 243 0.09 -2.24 -5.04
CA ALA A 243 0.46 -1.36 -6.13
C ALA A 243 -0.48 -1.55 -7.33
N ARG A 244 -0.75 -0.47 -8.05
CA ARG A 244 -1.51 -0.56 -9.30
C ARG A 244 -0.75 -1.37 -10.34
N PRO A 245 -1.43 -2.11 -11.22
CA PRO A 245 -0.75 -2.90 -12.26
C PRO A 245 0.12 -2.09 -13.21
N ASP A 246 -0.21 -0.83 -13.43
CA ASP A 246 0.54 0.12 -14.27
C ASP A 246 1.71 0.78 -13.53
N SER A 247 1.94 0.45 -12.25
CA SER A 247 3.10 0.92 -11.50
C SER A 247 4.33 0.04 -11.73
N GLU A 248 5.49 0.68 -11.62
CA GLU A 248 6.77 0.01 -11.39
C GLU A 248 7.15 0.13 -9.91
N VAL A 249 7.61 -0.95 -9.33
CA VAL A 249 8.13 -1.02 -7.97
C VAL A 249 9.53 -1.61 -8.05
N ASP A 250 10.52 -0.84 -7.59
CA ASP A 250 11.92 -1.24 -7.66
C ASP A 250 12.39 -1.61 -9.09
N GLY A 251 11.91 -0.83 -10.07
CA GLY A 251 12.19 -1.02 -11.49
C GLY A 251 11.54 -2.26 -12.11
N ILE A 252 10.57 -2.87 -11.42
CA ILE A 252 9.87 -4.07 -11.89
C ILE A 252 8.39 -3.76 -12.09
N SER A 253 7.87 -4.06 -13.29
CA SER A 253 6.46 -3.88 -13.61
C SER A 253 5.56 -4.79 -12.77
N VAL A 254 4.66 -4.19 -12.00
CA VAL A 254 3.68 -4.91 -11.17
C VAL A 254 2.78 -5.83 -12.00
N HIS A 255 2.35 -5.36 -13.19
CA HIS A 255 1.54 -6.16 -14.11
C HIS A 255 2.26 -7.45 -14.54
N ASN A 256 3.54 -7.33 -14.93
CA ASN A 256 4.33 -8.47 -15.37
C ASN A 256 4.55 -9.47 -14.23
N VAL A 257 4.83 -8.98 -13.00
CA VAL A 257 4.93 -9.85 -11.82
C VAL A 257 3.63 -10.60 -11.57
N ARG A 258 2.48 -9.94 -11.62
CA ARG A 258 1.19 -10.61 -11.41
C ARG A 258 0.91 -11.68 -12.48
N LYS A 259 1.24 -11.42 -13.74
CA LYS A 259 1.16 -12.44 -14.79
C LYS A 259 2.07 -13.63 -14.49
N GLU A 260 3.31 -13.38 -14.08
CA GLU A 260 4.26 -14.45 -13.76
C GLU A 260 3.84 -15.23 -12.49
N LEU A 261 3.26 -14.58 -11.48
CA LEU A 261 2.63 -15.27 -10.34
C LEU A 261 1.55 -16.26 -10.81
N GLY A 262 0.73 -15.86 -11.78
CA GLY A 262 -0.26 -16.76 -12.38
C GLY A 262 0.36 -17.93 -13.12
N ARG A 263 1.41 -17.71 -13.92
CA ARG A 263 2.12 -18.78 -14.62
C ARG A 263 2.79 -19.74 -13.65
N GLU A 264 3.47 -19.23 -12.61
CA GLU A 264 4.12 -20.07 -11.62
C GLU A 264 3.09 -20.86 -10.81
N LEU A 265 1.98 -20.26 -10.45
CA LEU A 265 0.86 -20.92 -9.77
C LEU A 265 0.28 -22.08 -10.60
N CYS A 266 0.22 -21.92 -11.93
CA CYS A 266 -0.18 -23.02 -12.84
C CYS A 266 0.87 -24.14 -12.87
N ARG A 267 2.18 -23.81 -12.83
CA ARG A 267 3.26 -24.83 -12.78
C ARG A 267 3.22 -25.64 -11.49
N GLU A 268 2.95 -24.96 -10.35
CA GLU A 268 2.84 -25.62 -9.04
C GLU A 268 1.57 -26.46 -8.89
N ALA A 269 0.44 -25.98 -9.41
CA ALA A 269 -0.87 -26.61 -9.23
C ALA A 269 -1.76 -26.45 -10.47
N PRO A 270 -1.50 -27.20 -11.53
CA PRO A 270 -2.43 -27.29 -12.66
C PRO A 270 -3.78 -27.82 -12.21
N ALA A 271 -4.84 -27.51 -12.95
CA ALA A 271 -6.18 -28.05 -12.72
C ALA A 271 -6.81 -28.50 -14.03
N GLU A 272 -7.54 -29.60 -13.98
CA GLU A 272 -8.40 -30.06 -15.08
C GLU A 272 -9.67 -29.21 -15.09
N ALA A 273 -9.70 -28.21 -15.95
CA ALA A 273 -10.79 -27.24 -16.02
C ALA A 273 -11.10 -26.85 -17.47
N ASP A 274 -12.19 -26.13 -17.66
CA ASP A 274 -12.65 -25.70 -18.98
C ASP A 274 -12.26 -24.24 -19.26
N LEU A 275 -12.06 -23.43 -18.22
CA LEU A 275 -11.67 -22.02 -18.36
C LEU A 275 -11.04 -21.46 -17.07
N VAL A 276 -10.39 -20.30 -17.22
CA VAL A 276 -9.79 -19.52 -16.12
C VAL A 276 -10.50 -18.17 -15.99
N ILE A 277 -10.85 -17.79 -14.77
CA ILE A 277 -11.37 -16.46 -14.43
C ILE A 277 -10.56 -15.85 -13.30
N GLY A 278 -10.51 -14.51 -13.25
CA GLY A 278 -9.88 -13.77 -12.14
C GLY A 278 -10.90 -13.07 -11.27
N VAL A 279 -10.63 -13.00 -9.98
CA VAL A 279 -11.41 -12.13 -9.08
C VAL A 279 -11.10 -10.65 -9.41
N PRO A 280 -12.09 -9.84 -9.78
CA PRO A 280 -11.87 -8.43 -10.09
C PRO A 280 -11.54 -7.60 -8.82
N ASP A 281 -10.54 -6.69 -8.84
CA ASP A 281 -9.64 -6.36 -9.95
C ASP A 281 -8.28 -7.05 -9.77
N SER A 282 -7.95 -7.53 -8.57
CA SER A 282 -6.63 -8.00 -8.12
C SER A 282 -6.15 -9.28 -8.81
N GLY A 283 -7.06 -10.24 -9.03
CA GLY A 283 -6.75 -11.54 -9.63
C GLY A 283 -6.66 -11.54 -11.16
N LEU A 284 -7.04 -10.45 -11.85
CA LEU A 284 -7.20 -10.46 -13.32
C LEU A 284 -5.89 -10.72 -14.06
N ALA A 285 -4.81 -10.00 -13.73
CA ALA A 285 -3.53 -10.17 -14.42
C ALA A 285 -2.93 -11.57 -14.18
N ALA A 286 -3.07 -12.09 -12.96
CA ALA A 286 -2.62 -13.44 -12.63
C ALA A 286 -3.45 -14.52 -13.33
N ALA A 287 -4.76 -14.33 -13.45
CA ALA A 287 -5.61 -15.23 -14.21
C ALA A 287 -5.23 -15.32 -15.69
N VAL A 288 -4.86 -14.19 -16.31
CA VAL A 288 -4.29 -14.18 -17.67
C VAL A 288 -3.00 -15.00 -17.72
N GLY A 289 -2.09 -14.81 -16.75
CA GLY A 289 -0.84 -15.58 -16.69
C GLY A 289 -1.08 -17.09 -16.49
N TYR A 290 -2.02 -17.46 -15.63
CA TYR A 290 -2.41 -18.87 -15.44
C TYR A 290 -2.99 -19.46 -16.73
N ALA A 291 -3.88 -18.75 -17.41
CA ALA A 291 -4.48 -19.17 -18.68
C ALA A 291 -3.43 -19.38 -19.77
N GLU A 292 -2.50 -18.44 -19.94
CA GLU A 292 -1.39 -18.55 -20.89
C GLU A 292 -0.51 -19.78 -20.62
N GLN A 293 -0.25 -20.12 -19.34
CA GLN A 293 0.59 -21.24 -18.96
C GLN A 293 -0.14 -22.59 -19.08
N SER A 294 -1.44 -22.62 -18.76
CA SER A 294 -2.26 -23.84 -18.82
C SER A 294 -2.77 -24.17 -20.22
N GLY A 295 -2.83 -23.18 -21.12
CA GLY A 295 -3.50 -23.31 -22.42
C GLY A 295 -5.04 -23.26 -22.34
N LEU A 296 -5.61 -23.04 -21.15
CA LEU A 296 -7.05 -22.88 -20.95
C LEU A 296 -7.51 -21.48 -21.41
N PRO A 297 -8.73 -21.33 -21.94
CA PRO A 297 -9.25 -20.01 -22.27
C PRO A 297 -9.43 -19.15 -21.00
N TYR A 298 -9.05 -17.86 -21.10
CA TYR A 298 -9.41 -16.84 -20.12
C TYR A 298 -10.77 -16.24 -20.45
N GLU A 299 -11.65 -16.14 -19.44
CA GLU A 299 -12.98 -15.56 -19.61
C GLU A 299 -13.29 -14.52 -18.52
N LEU A 300 -14.09 -13.50 -18.85
CA LEU A 300 -14.66 -12.56 -17.90
C LEU A 300 -15.85 -13.20 -17.16
N GLY A 301 -15.56 -14.17 -16.29
CA GLY A 301 -16.60 -14.88 -15.53
C GLY A 301 -17.19 -14.07 -14.37
N MET A 302 -16.53 -12.98 -13.97
CA MET A 302 -16.98 -12.10 -12.88
C MET A 302 -16.78 -10.63 -13.24
N MET A 303 -17.67 -9.77 -12.75
CA MET A 303 -17.61 -8.33 -12.92
C MET A 303 -17.76 -7.61 -11.58
N LYS A 304 -17.00 -6.52 -11.40
CA LYS A 304 -17.13 -5.62 -10.25
C LYS A 304 -18.02 -4.42 -10.61
N ASN A 305 -19.01 -4.15 -9.79
CA ASN A 305 -19.78 -2.92 -9.89
C ASN A 305 -18.95 -1.73 -9.37
N ARG A 306 -18.50 -0.88 -10.29
CA ARG A 306 -17.64 0.28 -9.98
C ARG A 306 -18.38 1.40 -9.24
N TYR A 307 -19.70 1.43 -9.28
CA TYR A 307 -20.54 2.46 -8.64
C TYR A 307 -20.89 2.14 -7.18
N VAL A 308 -20.53 0.95 -6.69
CA VAL A 308 -20.71 0.56 -5.29
C VAL A 308 -19.42 0.81 -4.54
N GLY A 309 -19.38 1.83 -3.70
CA GLY A 309 -18.25 2.17 -2.82
C GLY A 309 -17.94 1.08 -1.78
N ARG A 310 -16.96 1.31 -0.89
CA ARG A 310 -16.61 0.36 0.18
C ARG A 310 -17.80 0.18 1.14
N THR A 311 -18.32 -1.06 1.24
CA THR A 311 -19.44 -1.44 2.11
C THR A 311 -18.99 -1.91 3.51
N PHE A 312 -17.74 -1.65 3.93
CA PHE A 312 -17.20 -2.16 5.19
C PHE A 312 -17.73 -1.48 6.46
N ILE A 313 -18.47 -0.38 6.34
CA ILE A 313 -19.00 0.44 7.46
C ILE A 313 -20.46 0.10 7.79
N GLN A 314 -20.99 -1.05 7.36
CA GLN A 314 -22.38 -1.38 7.70
C GLN A 314 -22.46 -2.26 8.96
N PRO A 315 -23.28 -1.89 9.96
CA PRO A 315 -23.30 -2.49 11.30
C PRO A 315 -23.94 -3.88 11.38
N ASN A 316 -24.53 -4.42 10.30
CA ASN A 316 -25.29 -5.68 10.33
C ASN A 316 -24.70 -6.70 9.36
N GLN A 317 -24.57 -7.98 9.80
CA GLN A 317 -24.06 -9.10 8.97
C GLN A 317 -24.88 -9.33 7.69
N GLU A 318 -26.19 -9.12 7.75
CA GLU A 318 -27.07 -9.32 6.59
C GLU A 318 -26.85 -8.24 5.53
N LEU A 319 -26.62 -7.00 5.94
CA LEU A 319 -26.24 -5.87 5.07
C LEU A 319 -24.85 -6.07 4.47
N ARG A 320 -23.90 -6.66 5.21
CA ARG A 320 -22.58 -7.03 4.67
C ARG A 320 -22.70 -8.12 3.61
N ARG A 321 -23.58 -9.12 3.81
CA ARG A 321 -23.85 -10.17 2.81
C ARG A 321 -24.48 -9.60 1.53
N ARG A 322 -25.41 -8.65 1.65
CA ARG A 322 -25.99 -7.90 0.51
C ARG A 322 -24.94 -7.04 -0.18
N GLY A 323 -24.02 -6.43 0.57
CA GLY A 323 -22.94 -5.61 0.05
C GLY A 323 -21.99 -6.33 -0.91
N VAL A 324 -21.67 -7.62 -0.67
CA VAL A 324 -20.83 -8.40 -1.60
C VAL A 324 -21.60 -8.71 -2.89
N LYS A 325 -22.91 -9.06 -2.80
CA LYS A 325 -23.77 -9.26 -3.99
C LYS A 325 -23.92 -7.98 -4.84
N MET A 326 -23.87 -6.82 -4.21
CA MET A 326 -23.92 -5.55 -4.94
C MET A 326 -22.59 -5.20 -5.62
N LYS A 327 -21.47 -5.72 -5.10
CA LYS A 327 -20.12 -5.40 -5.61
C LYS A 327 -19.65 -6.31 -6.73
N LEU A 328 -19.99 -7.59 -6.65
CA LEU A 328 -19.54 -8.61 -7.59
C LEU A 328 -20.75 -9.32 -8.20
N SER A 329 -20.69 -9.51 -9.50
CA SER A 329 -21.68 -10.25 -10.28
C SER A 329 -21.01 -11.32 -11.12
N VAL A 330 -21.61 -12.49 -11.22
CA VAL A 330 -21.15 -13.59 -12.07
C VAL A 330 -21.76 -13.45 -13.46
N VAL A 331 -20.96 -13.65 -14.48
CA VAL A 331 -21.41 -13.74 -15.87
C VAL A 331 -21.87 -15.19 -16.11
N ARG A 332 -23.13 -15.47 -15.79
CA ARG A 332 -23.69 -16.83 -15.75
C ARG A 332 -23.36 -17.65 -17.00
N LYS A 333 -23.55 -17.07 -18.18
CA LYS A 333 -23.31 -17.77 -19.46
C LYS A 333 -21.86 -18.20 -19.70
N ALA A 334 -20.90 -17.54 -19.03
CA ALA A 334 -19.49 -17.91 -19.11
C ALA A 334 -19.17 -19.14 -18.23
N VAL A 335 -19.88 -19.33 -17.10
CA VAL A 335 -19.53 -20.32 -16.08
C VAL A 335 -20.49 -21.50 -16.00
N GLU A 336 -21.71 -21.41 -16.56
CA GLU A 336 -22.76 -22.44 -16.47
C GLU A 336 -22.29 -23.76 -17.08
N GLY A 337 -22.30 -24.84 -16.28
CA GLY A 337 -21.87 -26.21 -16.66
C GLY A 337 -20.35 -26.35 -16.78
N LYS A 338 -19.54 -25.35 -16.42
CA LYS A 338 -18.09 -25.37 -16.59
C LYS A 338 -17.34 -25.69 -15.28
N ARG A 339 -16.18 -26.34 -15.42
CA ARG A 339 -15.16 -26.46 -14.39
C ARG A 339 -14.28 -25.20 -14.49
N VAL A 340 -14.20 -24.45 -13.42
CA VAL A 340 -13.60 -23.09 -13.42
C VAL A 340 -12.34 -23.06 -12.56
N VAL A 341 -11.22 -22.57 -13.12
CA VAL A 341 -10.10 -22.10 -12.31
C VAL A 341 -10.39 -20.66 -11.90
N LEU A 342 -10.52 -20.42 -10.61
CA LEU A 342 -10.70 -19.09 -10.01
C LEU A 342 -9.38 -18.61 -9.42
N VAL A 343 -8.81 -17.53 -9.98
CA VAL A 343 -7.56 -16.93 -9.49
C VAL A 343 -7.84 -15.70 -8.65
N ASP A 344 -7.31 -15.67 -7.43
CA ASP A 344 -7.39 -14.52 -6.51
C ASP A 344 -6.01 -14.16 -5.95
N ASP A 345 -5.88 -12.98 -5.33
CA ASP A 345 -4.63 -12.50 -4.76
C ASP A 345 -4.30 -13.16 -3.41
N SER A 346 -5.25 -13.24 -2.50
CA SER A 346 -5.02 -13.70 -1.12
C SER A 346 -6.28 -14.18 -0.42
N ILE A 347 -6.12 -15.05 0.58
CA ILE A 347 -7.17 -15.42 1.52
C ILE A 347 -6.72 -15.03 2.93
N VAL A 348 -7.45 -14.11 3.58
CA VAL A 348 -7.17 -13.65 4.95
C VAL A 348 -8.09 -14.33 5.96
N ARG A 349 -9.41 -14.11 5.83
CA ARG A 349 -10.44 -14.66 6.73
C ARG A 349 -11.34 -15.72 6.06
N GLY A 350 -11.18 -16.00 4.79
CA GLY A 350 -11.96 -16.96 4.00
C GLY A 350 -13.41 -16.55 3.66
N ILE A 351 -13.97 -15.52 4.31
CA ILE A 351 -15.38 -15.12 4.14
C ILE A 351 -15.68 -14.68 2.70
N THR A 352 -14.82 -13.84 2.12
CA THR A 352 -14.98 -13.34 0.75
C THR A 352 -14.82 -14.47 -0.26
N SER A 353 -13.79 -15.29 -0.11
CA SER A 353 -13.49 -16.41 -1.02
C SER A 353 -14.61 -17.44 -1.00
N GLY A 354 -15.12 -17.82 0.18
CA GLY A 354 -16.27 -18.74 0.28
C GLY A 354 -17.53 -18.17 -0.36
N ARG A 355 -17.74 -16.84 -0.25
CA ARG A 355 -18.86 -16.19 -0.93
C ARG A 355 -18.71 -16.20 -2.44
N ILE A 356 -17.52 -15.95 -2.96
CA ILE A 356 -17.26 -15.97 -4.41
C ILE A 356 -17.46 -17.38 -4.97
N VAL A 357 -16.92 -18.40 -4.29
CA VAL A 357 -17.12 -19.82 -4.68
C VAL A 357 -18.60 -20.16 -4.70
N SER A 358 -19.37 -19.81 -3.64
CA SER A 358 -20.82 -20.03 -3.62
C SER A 358 -21.54 -19.35 -4.78
N MET A 359 -21.17 -18.10 -5.09
CA MET A 359 -21.77 -17.36 -6.20
C MET A 359 -21.54 -18.04 -7.56
N LEU A 360 -20.35 -18.58 -7.79
CA LEU A 360 -20.04 -19.32 -9.03
C LEU A 360 -20.88 -20.61 -9.12
N LYS A 361 -20.95 -21.39 -8.02
CA LYS A 361 -21.76 -22.62 -7.96
C LYS A 361 -23.26 -22.33 -8.09
N GLU A 362 -23.78 -21.28 -7.43
CA GLU A 362 -25.17 -20.80 -7.55
C GLU A 362 -25.51 -20.40 -9.00
N ASN A 363 -24.52 -19.98 -9.81
CA ASN A 363 -24.66 -19.61 -11.22
C ASN A 363 -24.33 -20.76 -12.19
N GLY A 364 -24.18 -21.99 -11.67
CA GLY A 364 -24.09 -23.21 -12.46
C GLY A 364 -22.68 -23.68 -12.78
N ALA A 365 -21.62 -23.13 -12.18
CA ALA A 365 -20.30 -23.75 -12.29
C ALA A 365 -20.33 -25.18 -11.72
N SER A 366 -19.82 -26.15 -12.47
CA SER A 366 -19.79 -27.55 -12.04
C SER A 366 -18.71 -27.83 -10.99
N GLU A 367 -17.55 -27.19 -11.16
CA GLU A 367 -16.43 -27.25 -10.23
C GLU A 367 -15.76 -25.87 -10.15
N VAL A 368 -15.17 -25.54 -8.97
CA VAL A 368 -14.40 -24.33 -8.74
C VAL A 368 -13.06 -24.69 -8.11
N HIS A 369 -11.99 -24.55 -8.89
CA HIS A 369 -10.61 -24.77 -8.48
C HIS A 369 -9.96 -23.45 -8.11
N MET A 370 -9.84 -23.16 -6.82
CA MET A 370 -9.27 -21.88 -6.35
C MET A 370 -7.74 -21.90 -6.38
N ARG A 371 -7.16 -20.85 -6.91
CA ARG A 371 -5.71 -20.62 -7.02
C ARG A 371 -5.38 -19.23 -6.48
N VAL A 372 -4.47 -19.18 -5.51
CA VAL A 372 -4.16 -17.96 -4.74
C VAL A 372 -2.72 -17.55 -4.98
N THR A 373 -2.50 -16.32 -5.42
CA THR A 373 -1.17 -15.80 -5.81
C THR A 373 -0.34 -15.29 -4.63
N SER A 374 -0.83 -15.37 -3.39
CA SER A 374 -0.02 -15.24 -2.19
C SER A 374 0.21 -16.61 -1.53
N PRO A 375 1.32 -16.79 -0.80
CA PRO A 375 1.40 -17.87 0.20
C PRO A 375 0.33 -17.71 1.28
N PRO A 376 0.05 -18.76 2.10
CA PRO A 376 -0.86 -18.65 3.22
C PRO A 376 -0.44 -17.55 4.21
N ILE A 377 -1.38 -16.68 4.59
CA ILE A 377 -1.12 -15.60 5.55
C ILE A 377 -1.33 -16.15 6.96
N THR A 378 -0.22 -16.40 7.68
CA THR A 378 -0.21 -17.07 8.98
C THR A 378 0.14 -16.14 10.16
N HIS A 379 0.69 -14.96 9.86
CA HIS A 379 1.16 -14.00 10.86
C HIS A 379 0.66 -12.57 10.58
N PRO A 380 0.39 -11.75 11.61
CA PRO A 380 0.01 -10.35 11.42
C PRO A 380 1.17 -9.54 10.83
N CYS A 381 0.84 -8.49 10.10
CA CYS A 381 1.83 -7.55 9.60
C CYS A 381 2.16 -6.48 10.66
N LEU A 382 3.45 -6.24 10.90
CA LEU A 382 3.91 -5.15 11.77
C LEU A 382 4.33 -3.89 11.00
N TYR A 383 4.27 -3.92 9.67
CA TYR A 383 4.86 -2.91 8.78
C TYR A 383 3.84 -2.07 8.00
N GLY A 384 2.59 -2.00 8.49
CA GLY A 384 1.59 -1.06 7.96
C GLY A 384 0.56 -1.68 7.01
N ILE A 385 0.36 -3.01 7.02
CA ILE A 385 -0.87 -3.62 6.53
C ILE A 385 -1.75 -3.87 7.74
N ASP A 386 -3.00 -3.39 7.70
CA ASP A 386 -3.99 -3.76 8.71
C ASP A 386 -4.39 -5.22 8.48
N THR A 387 -3.61 -6.12 9.07
CA THR A 387 -3.97 -7.52 9.12
C THR A 387 -4.65 -7.79 10.46
N ALA A 388 -5.69 -8.58 10.38
CA ALA A 388 -6.40 -9.13 11.49
C ALA A 388 -5.45 -9.69 12.57
N ARG A 389 -5.91 -9.76 13.80
CA ARG A 389 -5.22 -10.50 14.85
C ARG A 389 -4.96 -11.93 14.39
N ARG A 390 -3.90 -12.57 14.84
CA ARG A 390 -3.50 -13.91 14.39
C ARG A 390 -4.66 -14.92 14.39
N MET A 391 -5.51 -14.87 15.41
CA MET A 391 -6.71 -15.72 15.54
C MET A 391 -7.80 -15.45 14.46
N GLU A 392 -7.70 -14.39 13.69
CA GLU A 392 -8.60 -14.09 12.57
C GLU A 392 -8.01 -14.47 11.22
N LEU A 393 -6.74 -14.89 11.19
CA LEU A 393 -6.06 -15.37 9.98
C LEU A 393 -6.40 -16.84 9.80
N ILE A 394 -7.20 -17.15 8.79
CA ILE A 394 -7.70 -18.53 8.61
C ILE A 394 -6.55 -19.54 8.46
N ALA A 395 -5.48 -19.16 7.76
CA ALA A 395 -4.33 -20.04 7.54
C ALA A 395 -3.37 -20.13 8.75
N ALA A 396 -3.61 -19.37 9.85
CA ALA A 396 -2.90 -19.55 11.11
C ALA A 396 -3.47 -20.67 11.98
N GLU A 397 -4.74 -21.06 11.72
CA GLU A 397 -5.52 -21.99 12.55
C GLU A 397 -5.95 -23.24 11.78
N GLN A 398 -6.01 -23.20 10.43
CA GLN A 398 -6.54 -24.27 9.59
C GLN A 398 -5.53 -24.68 8.52
N SER A 399 -5.55 -25.98 8.19
CA SER A 399 -4.83 -26.53 7.03
C SER A 399 -5.45 -26.06 5.71
N VAL A 400 -4.73 -26.23 4.61
CA VAL A 400 -5.22 -25.87 3.26
C VAL A 400 -6.49 -26.68 2.91
N GLU A 401 -6.56 -27.93 3.32
CA GLU A 401 -7.71 -28.80 3.13
C GLU A 401 -8.94 -28.31 3.90
N GLU A 402 -8.77 -27.93 5.17
CA GLU A 402 -9.85 -27.37 5.98
C GLU A 402 -10.34 -26.03 5.41
N ILE A 403 -9.42 -25.18 4.93
CA ILE A 403 -9.79 -23.92 4.26
C ILE A 403 -10.56 -24.20 2.98
N ARG A 404 -10.09 -25.15 2.13
CA ARG A 404 -10.78 -25.57 0.92
C ARG A 404 -12.23 -25.98 1.22
N ASP A 405 -12.40 -26.84 2.20
CA ASP A 405 -13.72 -27.35 2.59
C ASP A 405 -14.60 -26.22 3.16
N GLY A 406 -14.01 -25.35 3.98
CA GLY A 406 -14.69 -24.20 4.57
C GLY A 406 -15.16 -23.16 3.56
N ILE A 407 -14.42 -22.94 2.48
CA ILE A 407 -14.83 -22.04 1.39
C ILE A 407 -15.68 -22.74 0.32
N GLY A 408 -15.79 -24.09 0.36
CA GLY A 408 -16.58 -24.89 -0.56
C GLY A 408 -15.99 -25.06 -1.96
N ALA A 409 -14.66 -24.89 -2.11
CA ALA A 409 -13.96 -25.11 -3.36
C ALA A 409 -13.67 -26.60 -3.61
N ASP A 410 -13.62 -27.01 -4.88
CA ASP A 410 -13.30 -28.40 -5.25
C ASP A 410 -11.78 -28.67 -5.14
N SER A 411 -10.96 -27.66 -5.34
CA SER A 411 -9.54 -27.68 -4.95
C SER A 411 -9.06 -26.29 -4.57
N LEU A 412 -8.04 -26.22 -3.69
CA LEU A 412 -7.38 -24.99 -3.27
C LEU A 412 -5.86 -25.16 -3.32
N HIS A 413 -5.17 -24.14 -3.87
CA HIS A 413 -3.72 -24.06 -3.79
C HIS A 413 -3.27 -22.62 -3.64
N PHE A 414 -2.34 -22.40 -2.72
CA PHE A 414 -1.60 -21.14 -2.55
C PHE A 414 -0.25 -21.28 -3.21
N ILE A 415 0.23 -20.23 -3.89
CA ILE A 415 1.60 -20.23 -4.40
C ILE A 415 2.60 -20.44 -3.26
N THR A 416 3.71 -21.12 -3.51
CA THR A 416 4.78 -21.23 -2.53
C THR A 416 5.56 -19.91 -2.40
N GLU A 417 6.23 -19.68 -1.26
CA GLU A 417 7.13 -18.52 -1.11
C GLU A 417 8.20 -18.50 -2.22
N LYS A 418 8.72 -19.69 -2.60
CA LYS A 418 9.70 -19.83 -3.69
C LYS A 418 9.11 -19.42 -5.04
N GLY A 419 7.92 -19.88 -5.37
CA GLY A 419 7.22 -19.51 -6.61
C GLY A 419 6.92 -18.03 -6.67
N MET A 420 6.50 -17.43 -5.56
CA MET A 420 6.25 -16.00 -5.48
C MET A 420 7.55 -15.18 -5.69
N ILE A 421 8.64 -15.55 -5.04
CA ILE A 421 9.94 -14.86 -5.22
C ILE A 421 10.42 -15.00 -6.67
N LYS A 422 10.32 -16.21 -7.26
CA LYS A 422 10.69 -16.46 -8.66
C LYS A 422 9.89 -15.58 -9.63
N ALA A 423 8.61 -15.35 -9.37
CA ALA A 423 7.76 -14.51 -10.21
C ALA A 423 8.18 -13.04 -10.25
N THR A 424 8.90 -12.55 -9.23
CA THR A 424 9.42 -11.17 -9.22
C THR A 424 10.67 -10.98 -10.08
N ALA A 425 11.21 -12.05 -10.71
CA ALA A 425 12.38 -12.07 -11.61
C ALA A 425 13.62 -11.34 -11.07
N ARG A 426 13.77 -11.24 -9.76
CA ARG A 426 14.96 -10.70 -9.11
C ARG A 426 16.08 -11.72 -9.17
N GLN A 427 16.86 -11.73 -10.25
CA GLN A 427 17.88 -12.73 -10.53
C GLN A 427 19.07 -12.69 -9.56
N ASP A 428 19.28 -11.57 -8.86
CA ASP A 428 20.50 -11.32 -8.07
C ASP A 428 20.35 -11.61 -6.58
N ILE A 429 19.23 -12.19 -6.13
CA ILE A 429 18.92 -12.26 -4.71
C ILE A 429 18.62 -13.69 -4.30
N SER A 430 19.44 -14.22 -3.36
CA SER A 430 19.17 -15.48 -2.67
C SER A 430 17.77 -15.47 -2.03
N SER A 431 17.18 -16.62 -1.90
CA SER A 431 15.75 -16.95 -1.71
C SER A 431 14.92 -16.13 -0.71
N ASP A 432 15.54 -15.36 0.19
CA ASP A 432 14.85 -14.52 1.18
C ASP A 432 15.34 -13.06 1.18
N GLN A 433 16.36 -12.73 0.39
CA GLN A 433 16.88 -11.38 0.28
C GLN A 433 16.03 -10.57 -0.71
N GLY A 434 15.62 -9.38 -0.27
CA GLY A 434 14.87 -8.43 -1.11
C GLY A 434 13.39 -8.37 -0.84
N HIS A 435 12.78 -9.38 -0.21
CA HIS A 435 11.35 -9.39 0.11
C HIS A 435 11.08 -9.47 1.61
N CYS A 436 10.05 -8.77 2.08
CA CYS A 436 9.45 -9.01 3.39
C CYS A 436 8.41 -10.11 3.24
N LEU A 437 8.62 -11.22 3.95
CA LEU A 437 7.77 -12.41 3.97
C LEU A 437 7.12 -12.64 5.34
N SER A 438 7.22 -11.66 6.25
CA SER A 438 6.85 -11.83 7.67
C SER A 438 5.42 -12.28 7.88
N CYS A 439 4.48 -11.85 7.04
CA CYS A 439 3.08 -12.28 7.13
C CYS A 439 2.85 -13.74 6.72
N PHE A 440 3.79 -14.36 6.02
CA PHE A 440 3.72 -15.77 5.61
C PHE A 440 4.45 -16.68 6.60
N ASN A 441 5.65 -16.32 7.04
CA ASN A 441 6.54 -17.21 7.80
C ASN A 441 6.88 -16.74 9.23
N GLY A 442 6.46 -15.54 9.64
CA GLY A 442 6.71 -15.01 10.97
C GLY A 442 8.13 -14.45 11.20
N ASN A 443 8.97 -14.43 10.16
CA ASN A 443 10.32 -13.88 10.27
C ASN A 443 10.29 -12.36 10.09
N TYR A 444 10.28 -11.64 11.20
CA TYR A 444 10.26 -10.18 11.19
C TYR A 444 11.69 -9.61 11.12
N PRO A 445 12.02 -8.77 10.12
CA PRO A 445 13.36 -8.18 9.97
C PRO A 445 13.75 -7.15 11.03
N THR A 446 12.79 -6.68 11.85
CA THR A 446 13.03 -5.79 12.98
C THR A 446 12.71 -6.49 14.30
N PRO A 447 13.25 -6.03 15.44
CA PRO A 447 12.86 -6.55 16.74
C PRO A 447 11.34 -6.46 16.93
N THR A 448 10.73 -7.56 17.36
CA THR A 448 9.32 -7.60 17.77
C THR A 448 9.28 -7.37 19.27
N THR A 449 8.86 -6.18 19.71
CA THR A 449 8.69 -5.85 21.15
C THR A 449 7.26 -6.12 21.60
#